data_3366f9b74c90b2a8b7144d731337a44b
#
_entry.id   3366f9b74c90b2a8b7144d731337a44b
#
_cell.length_a   1.000
_cell.length_b   1.000
_cell.length_c   1.000
_cell.angle_alpha   90.00
_cell.angle_beta   90.00
_cell.angle_gamma   90.00
#
_symmetry.space_group_name_H-M   'P 1'
#
loop_
_entity.id
_entity.type
_entity.pdbx_description
1 polymer ?
#
loop_
_entity_poly.entity_id
_entity_poly.type
_entity_poly.pdbx_seq_one_letter_code
_entity_poly.pdbx_strand_id
1 'polypeptide(L)'
;MNISKVRIATLSIGLAVGSMALQSCDSLTKTQKGAGIGAAAGGVVGALIGKKAGNTAVGALIGGAIGGTAGAFIGRRMDRQAAEIQKAIPNAEVIREGEGIIVKFDSGILFDFDKTALKDAAKTNVQSLAASLNQYPDTDIKVIGHTDSRGTEVYNQGLSERRAAAVKAYAVSQGVPSSRLVTIGKGFAEPIADNETDAGRAANRRVEIVIVANDALKSTAQKQG
;
A
#
# COMPACT_ATOMS: atom_id res chain seq x y z
N MET A 1 -7.93 -39.34 -75.57
CA MET A 1 -7.57 -39.92 -74.25
C MET A 1 -7.69 -38.83 -73.20
N ASN A 2 -8.84 -38.84 -72.51
CA ASN A 2 -9.27 -37.73 -71.62
C ASN A 2 -8.68 -37.93 -70.22
N ILE A 3 -8.02 -36.87 -69.72
CA ILE A 3 -7.58 -36.82 -68.34
C ILE A 3 -8.45 -35.80 -67.61
N SER A 4 -9.24 -36.30 -66.69
CA SER A 4 -10.23 -35.63 -65.90
C SER A 4 -9.61 -34.57 -64.97
N LYS A 5 -10.21 -33.41 -64.94
CA LYS A 5 -9.90 -32.30 -64.00
C LYS A 5 -10.44 -32.63 -62.63
N VAL A 6 -9.57 -32.86 -61.66
CA VAL A 6 -9.93 -32.91 -60.22
C VAL A 6 -9.99 -31.45 -59.73
N ARG A 7 -11.18 -31.02 -59.30
CA ARG A 7 -11.38 -29.73 -58.61
C ARG A 7 -11.14 -29.92 -57.12
N ILE A 8 -10.12 -29.31 -56.57
CA ILE A 8 -9.86 -29.23 -55.14
C ILE A 8 -10.68 -28.02 -54.63
N ALA A 9 -11.68 -28.33 -53.82
CA ALA A 9 -12.43 -27.32 -53.09
C ALA A 9 -11.65 -26.92 -51.84
N THR A 10 -11.08 -25.75 -51.81
CA THR A 10 -10.48 -25.18 -50.61
C THR A 10 -11.58 -24.58 -49.72
N LEU A 11 -11.77 -25.24 -48.57
CA LEU A 11 -12.67 -24.76 -47.51
C LEU A 11 -11.99 -23.67 -46.72
N SER A 12 -12.36 -22.39 -47.00
CA SER A 12 -11.88 -21.22 -46.27
C SER A 12 -12.69 -21.09 -44.95
N ILE A 13 -12.09 -21.47 -43.82
CA ILE A 13 -12.63 -21.21 -42.50
C ILE A 13 -12.29 -19.76 -42.19
N GLY A 14 -13.28 -18.87 -42.31
CA GLY A 14 -13.19 -17.46 -41.91
C GLY A 14 -13.22 -17.37 -40.37
N LEU A 15 -12.09 -17.02 -39.77
CA LEU A 15 -12.00 -16.65 -38.35
C LEU A 15 -12.53 -15.22 -38.20
N ALA A 16 -13.80 -15.07 -37.84
CA ALA A 16 -14.37 -13.79 -37.47
C ALA A 16 -13.85 -13.38 -36.08
N VAL A 17 -12.79 -12.56 -36.05
CA VAL A 17 -12.36 -11.88 -34.84
C VAL A 17 -13.34 -10.72 -34.60
N GLY A 18 -14.30 -10.95 -33.72
CA GLY A 18 -15.20 -9.91 -33.25
C GLY A 18 -14.44 -8.87 -32.44
N SER A 19 -14.20 -7.71 -33.04
CA SER A 19 -13.75 -6.49 -32.35
C SER A 19 -14.86 -5.99 -31.46
N MET A 20 -14.91 -6.40 -30.20
CA MET A 20 -15.70 -5.72 -29.16
C MET A 20 -15.02 -4.38 -28.87
N ALA A 21 -15.61 -3.31 -29.38
CA ALA A 21 -15.28 -1.94 -29.00
C ALA A 21 -15.57 -1.78 -27.50
N LEU A 22 -14.50 -1.65 -26.71
CA LEU A 22 -14.57 -1.24 -25.30
C LEU A 22 -14.97 0.23 -25.26
N GLN A 23 -16.27 0.50 -25.22
CA GLN A 23 -16.74 1.82 -24.80
C GLN A 23 -16.49 1.96 -23.30
N SER A 24 -15.46 2.73 -22.98
CA SER A 24 -15.10 3.12 -21.63
C SER A 24 -16.16 4.07 -21.08
N CYS A 25 -17.05 3.54 -20.22
CA CYS A 25 -17.87 4.38 -19.36
C CYS A 25 -17.01 4.83 -18.16
N ASP A 26 -16.79 6.13 -18.06
CA ASP A 26 -15.97 6.82 -17.06
C ASP A 26 -16.61 6.87 -15.65
N SER A 27 -17.56 5.96 -15.36
CA SER A 27 -18.31 5.92 -14.10
C SER A 27 -18.01 4.72 -13.19
N LEU A 28 -16.92 3.96 -13.48
CA LEU A 28 -16.56 2.83 -12.63
C LEU A 28 -15.99 3.32 -11.29
N THR A 29 -16.63 2.92 -10.18
CA THR A 29 -16.12 3.19 -8.84
C THR A 29 -14.75 2.56 -8.64
N LYS A 30 -13.93 3.10 -7.70
CA LYS A 30 -12.59 2.57 -7.39
C LYS A 30 -12.61 1.06 -7.06
N THR A 31 -13.73 0.58 -6.50
CA THR A 31 -13.99 -0.83 -6.19
C THR A 31 -14.15 -1.69 -7.46
N GLN A 32 -14.81 -1.16 -8.50
CA GLN A 32 -14.99 -1.88 -9.77
C GLN A 32 -13.68 -1.90 -10.60
N LYS A 33 -12.83 -0.87 -10.51
CA LYS A 33 -11.49 -0.86 -11.12
C LYS A 33 -10.57 -1.92 -10.49
N GLY A 34 -10.67 -2.18 -9.18
CA GLY A 34 -9.91 -3.22 -8.49
C GLY A 34 -10.29 -4.66 -8.91
N ALA A 35 -11.57 -4.92 -9.11
CA ALA A 35 -12.07 -6.25 -9.49
C ALA A 35 -11.66 -6.68 -10.92
N GLY A 36 -11.53 -5.72 -11.85
CA GLY A 36 -11.14 -6.00 -13.25
C GLY A 36 -9.64 -6.28 -13.45
N ILE A 37 -8.79 -5.76 -12.59
CA ILE A 37 -7.32 -5.87 -12.70
C ILE A 37 -6.79 -7.15 -12.02
N GLY A 38 -7.51 -7.69 -11.03
CA GLY A 38 -7.09 -8.88 -10.28
C GLY A 38 -7.08 -10.19 -11.07
N ALA A 39 -7.68 -10.25 -12.24
CA ALA A 39 -7.79 -11.48 -13.03
C ALA A 39 -6.59 -11.77 -13.95
N ALA A 40 -5.66 -10.83 -14.17
CA ALA A 40 -4.67 -10.98 -15.24
C ALA A 40 -3.18 -10.84 -14.88
N ALA A 41 -2.76 -10.34 -13.73
CA ALA A 41 -1.33 -10.11 -13.51
C ALA A 41 -0.90 -9.91 -12.04
N GLY A 42 -0.87 -10.98 -11.25
CA GLY A 42 -0.41 -10.94 -9.84
C GLY A 42 1.06 -10.59 -9.59
N GLY A 43 1.86 -10.27 -10.60
CA GLY A 43 3.28 -10.03 -10.44
C GLY A 43 3.79 -8.65 -10.92
N VAL A 44 3.09 -7.99 -11.83
CA VAL A 44 3.59 -6.77 -12.47
C VAL A 44 2.91 -5.50 -11.93
N VAL A 45 1.75 -5.63 -11.32
CA VAL A 45 0.93 -4.50 -10.84
C VAL A 45 1.55 -3.84 -9.60
N GLY A 46 2.19 -4.60 -8.70
CA GLY A 46 2.83 -4.05 -7.50
C GLY A 46 3.95 -3.03 -7.78
N ALA A 47 4.70 -3.23 -8.87
CA ALA A 47 5.80 -2.35 -9.24
C ALA A 47 5.34 -1.04 -9.94
N LEU A 48 4.21 -1.05 -10.65
CA LEU A 48 3.65 0.14 -11.31
C LEU A 48 2.92 1.05 -10.32
N ILE A 49 2.36 0.47 -9.27
CA ILE A 49 1.61 1.13 -8.21
C ILE A 49 2.56 1.94 -7.30
N GLY A 50 3.74 1.42 -6.97
CA GLY A 50 4.73 2.11 -6.14
C GLY A 50 5.25 3.43 -6.71
N LYS A 51 5.19 3.65 -8.03
CA LYS A 51 5.57 4.93 -8.65
C LYS A 51 4.61 6.08 -8.32
N LYS A 52 3.34 5.81 -8.06
CA LYS A 52 2.33 6.84 -7.76
C LYS A 52 2.31 7.23 -6.28
N ALA A 53 2.72 6.30 -5.40
CA ALA A 53 2.87 6.55 -3.97
C ALA A 53 4.27 7.09 -3.60
N GLY A 54 5.15 7.29 -4.59
CA GLY A 54 6.52 7.78 -4.38
C GLY A 54 7.47 6.75 -3.78
N ASN A 55 7.03 5.50 -3.54
CA ASN A 55 7.89 4.48 -2.94
C ASN A 55 7.56 3.07 -3.46
N THR A 56 8.40 2.55 -4.34
CA THR A 56 8.26 1.22 -4.97
C THR A 56 8.30 0.07 -3.95
N ALA A 57 9.01 0.25 -2.83
CA ALA A 57 9.13 -0.78 -1.80
C ALA A 57 7.84 -0.93 -0.98
N VAL A 58 7.13 0.16 -0.70
CA VAL A 58 5.83 0.10 -0.04
C VAL A 58 4.78 -0.56 -0.94
N GLY A 59 4.80 -0.28 -2.24
CA GLY A 59 3.96 -0.98 -3.21
C GLY A 59 4.17 -2.49 -3.22
N ALA A 60 5.42 -2.95 -3.10
CA ALA A 60 5.75 -4.38 -3.00
C ALA A 60 5.27 -5.03 -1.69
N LEU A 61 5.17 -4.27 -0.60
CA LEU A 61 4.67 -4.75 0.70
C LEU A 61 3.14 -4.94 0.72
N ILE A 62 2.43 -4.21 -0.14
CA ILE A 62 0.96 -4.29 -0.30
C ILE A 62 0.60 -5.36 -1.37
N GLY A 63 1.56 -5.75 -2.21
CA GLY A 63 1.37 -6.58 -3.38
C GLY A 63 0.95 -8.02 -3.09
N GLY A 64 -0.31 -8.27 -3.31
CA GLY A 64 -0.97 -9.58 -3.27
C GLY A 64 -2.43 -9.39 -3.57
N ALA A 65 -2.76 -8.81 -4.76
CA ALA A 65 -4.14 -8.59 -5.13
C ALA A 65 -4.91 -9.93 -5.15
N ILE A 66 -5.81 -10.12 -4.21
CA ILE A 66 -6.81 -11.18 -4.24
C ILE A 66 -7.91 -10.68 -5.18
N GLY A 67 -8.00 -11.30 -6.37
CA GLY A 67 -9.01 -10.92 -7.36
C GLY A 67 -10.42 -11.33 -6.99
N GLY A 68 -11.41 -10.81 -7.72
CA GLY A 68 -12.80 -11.22 -7.62
C GLY A 68 -13.54 -10.63 -6.40
N THR A 69 -14.54 -11.35 -5.92
CA THR A 69 -15.42 -10.95 -4.82
C THR A 69 -14.69 -10.79 -3.49
N ALA A 70 -13.68 -11.63 -3.24
CA ALA A 70 -12.84 -11.57 -2.06
C ALA A 70 -12.01 -10.27 -2.03
N GLY A 71 -11.40 -9.88 -3.14
CA GLY A 71 -10.70 -8.59 -3.25
C GLY A 71 -11.61 -7.38 -3.05
N ALA A 72 -12.84 -7.46 -3.56
CA ALA A 72 -13.86 -6.41 -3.33
C ALA A 72 -14.28 -6.32 -1.85
N PHE A 73 -14.35 -7.43 -1.13
CA PHE A 73 -14.64 -7.44 0.31
C PHE A 73 -13.52 -6.77 1.10
N ILE A 74 -12.26 -7.19 0.87
CA ILE A 74 -11.08 -6.58 1.51
C ILE A 74 -11.02 -5.09 1.16
N GLY A 75 -11.18 -4.73 -0.11
CA GLY A 75 -11.15 -3.34 -0.57
C GLY A 75 -12.11 -2.44 0.20
N ARG A 76 -13.39 -2.82 0.30
CA ARG A 76 -14.40 -2.04 1.05
C ARG A 76 -14.07 -1.91 2.53
N ARG A 77 -13.47 -2.94 3.14
CA ARG A 77 -13.07 -2.89 4.55
C ARG A 77 -11.89 -1.92 4.74
N MET A 78 -10.89 -1.98 3.88
CA MET A 78 -9.76 -1.05 3.88
C MET A 78 -10.18 0.39 3.56
N ASP A 79 -11.14 0.59 2.65
CA ASP A 79 -11.67 1.93 2.33
C ASP A 79 -12.32 2.59 3.55
N ARG A 80 -13.11 1.82 4.32
CA ARG A 80 -13.70 2.32 5.58
C ARG A 80 -12.63 2.65 6.60
N GLN A 81 -11.69 1.74 6.84
CA GLN A 81 -10.60 1.98 7.79
C GLN A 81 -9.77 3.20 7.41
N ALA A 82 -9.43 3.37 6.12
CA ALA A 82 -8.68 4.55 5.65
C ALA A 82 -9.45 5.86 5.89
N ALA A 83 -10.76 5.87 5.61
CA ALA A 83 -11.60 7.04 5.85
C ALA A 83 -11.71 7.40 7.34
N GLU A 84 -11.81 6.41 8.23
CA GLU A 84 -11.81 6.59 9.68
C GLU A 84 -10.47 7.13 10.18
N ILE A 85 -9.35 6.58 9.71
CA ILE A 85 -8.01 7.07 10.06
C ILE A 85 -7.83 8.52 9.58
N GLN A 86 -8.21 8.84 8.34
CA GLN A 86 -8.09 10.21 7.80
C GLN A 86 -8.92 11.21 8.62
N LYS A 87 -10.11 10.82 9.07
CA LYS A 87 -10.96 11.65 9.94
C LYS A 87 -10.36 11.83 11.34
N ALA A 88 -9.79 10.75 11.90
CA ALA A 88 -9.23 10.76 13.26
C ALA A 88 -7.87 11.47 13.34
N ILE A 89 -7.11 11.50 12.24
CA ILE A 89 -5.75 12.05 12.18
C ILE A 89 -5.63 12.96 10.96
N PRO A 90 -6.17 14.19 11.02
CA PRO A 90 -6.17 15.12 9.87
C PRO A 90 -4.77 15.52 9.39
N ASN A 91 -3.76 15.43 10.27
CA ASN A 91 -2.37 15.82 9.99
C ASN A 91 -1.54 14.67 9.36
N ALA A 92 -2.12 13.50 9.13
CA ALA A 92 -1.48 12.41 8.41
C ALA A 92 -1.98 12.37 6.97
N GLU A 93 -1.09 12.02 6.05
CA GLU A 93 -1.47 11.67 4.68
C GLU A 93 -1.90 10.20 4.64
N VAL A 94 -3.16 9.92 4.34
CA VAL A 94 -3.69 8.56 4.24
C VAL A 94 -3.93 8.20 2.78
N ILE A 95 -3.20 7.20 2.30
CA ILE A 95 -3.25 6.75 0.91
C ILE A 95 -3.82 5.33 0.88
N ARG A 96 -4.85 5.12 0.05
CA ARG A 96 -5.34 3.78 -0.29
C ARG A 96 -4.60 3.27 -1.51
N GLU A 97 -3.92 2.14 -1.35
CA GLU A 97 -3.14 1.52 -2.40
C GLU A 97 -3.40 0.01 -2.46
N GLY A 98 -3.89 -0.50 -3.60
CA GLY A 98 -4.23 -1.92 -3.73
C GLY A 98 -5.14 -2.42 -2.61
N GLU A 99 -4.71 -3.40 -1.83
CA GLU A 99 -5.41 -3.96 -0.66
C GLU A 99 -4.83 -3.43 0.67
N GLY A 100 -4.03 -2.36 0.63
CA GLY A 100 -3.41 -1.77 1.82
C GLY A 100 -3.78 -0.31 2.05
N ILE A 101 -3.36 0.21 3.19
CA ILE A 101 -3.44 1.61 3.59
C ILE A 101 -2.04 2.06 3.96
N ILE A 102 -1.62 3.21 3.49
CA ILE A 102 -0.38 3.87 3.88
C ILE A 102 -0.75 5.12 4.65
N VAL A 103 -0.28 5.21 5.90
CA VAL A 103 -0.41 6.41 6.73
C VAL A 103 0.97 7.03 6.87
N LYS A 104 1.18 8.21 6.28
CA LYS A 104 2.45 8.94 6.35
C LYS A 104 2.39 10.03 7.40
N PHE A 105 3.38 10.05 8.25
CA PHE A 105 3.62 11.11 9.21
C PHE A 105 4.94 11.81 8.90
N ASP A 106 4.91 13.13 8.78
CA ASP A 106 6.13 13.91 8.80
C ASP A 106 6.86 13.69 10.14
N SER A 107 8.16 13.42 10.05
CA SER A 107 8.99 13.16 11.25
C SER A 107 9.03 14.37 12.19
N GLY A 108 8.91 15.60 11.67
CA GLY A 108 8.84 16.81 12.50
C GLY A 108 7.58 16.89 13.35
N ILE A 109 6.50 16.21 12.94
CA ILE A 109 5.29 16.06 13.76
C ILE A 109 5.53 15.06 14.89
N LEU A 110 6.29 13.97 14.61
CA LEU A 110 6.48 12.87 15.53
C LEU A 110 7.61 13.09 16.54
N PHE A 111 8.72 13.70 16.11
CA PHE A 111 9.96 13.80 16.90
C PHE A 111 10.57 15.21 16.82
N ASP A 112 11.29 15.58 17.87
CA ASP A 112 12.20 16.72 17.80
C ASP A 112 13.44 16.37 16.95
N PHE A 113 14.21 17.43 16.60
CA PHE A 113 15.44 17.24 15.83
C PHE A 113 16.36 16.25 16.55
N ASP A 114 16.84 15.26 15.82
CA ASP A 114 17.74 14.22 16.31
C ASP A 114 17.21 13.38 17.49
N LYS A 115 15.90 13.43 17.77
CA LYS A 115 15.28 12.65 18.85
C LYS A 115 14.50 11.46 18.30
N THR A 116 14.29 10.50 19.21
CA THR A 116 13.49 9.29 18.99
C THR A 116 12.32 9.19 19.97
N ALA A 117 12.25 10.07 20.95
CA ALA A 117 11.10 10.19 21.85
C ALA A 117 9.95 10.88 21.12
N LEU A 118 8.76 10.28 21.17
CA LEU A 118 7.55 10.86 20.59
C LEU A 118 7.14 12.14 21.34
N LYS A 119 6.81 13.18 20.58
CA LYS A 119 6.19 14.40 21.07
C LYS A 119 4.78 14.11 21.59
N ASP A 120 4.22 14.94 22.46
CA ASP A 120 2.88 14.69 23.01
C ASP A 120 1.79 14.74 21.91
N ALA A 121 1.89 15.67 20.97
CA ALA A 121 1.01 15.69 19.79
C ALA A 121 1.11 14.40 18.96
N ALA A 122 2.30 13.84 18.83
CA ALA A 122 2.51 12.56 18.16
C ALA A 122 1.86 11.40 18.89
N LYS A 123 1.95 11.38 20.22
CA LYS A 123 1.30 10.36 21.05
C LYS A 123 -0.22 10.38 20.82
N THR A 124 -0.85 11.54 20.73
CA THR A 124 -2.28 11.65 20.40
C THR A 124 -2.59 11.06 19.03
N ASN A 125 -1.79 11.35 18.02
CA ASN A 125 -1.96 10.79 16.67
C ASN A 125 -1.80 9.26 16.66
N VAL A 126 -0.76 8.74 17.31
CA VAL A 126 -0.53 7.28 17.39
C VAL A 126 -1.61 6.59 18.23
N GLN A 127 -2.14 7.25 19.27
CA GLN A 127 -3.29 6.74 20.04
C GLN A 127 -4.55 6.64 19.19
N SER A 128 -4.86 7.66 18.38
CA SER A 128 -5.98 7.63 17.44
C SER A 128 -5.82 6.53 16.40
N LEU A 129 -4.60 6.34 15.89
CA LEU A 129 -4.28 5.24 14.98
C LEU A 129 -4.47 3.88 15.67
N ALA A 130 -3.95 3.71 16.89
CA ALA A 130 -4.09 2.48 17.67
C ALA A 130 -5.55 2.10 17.91
N ALA A 131 -6.43 3.08 18.17
CA ALA A 131 -7.87 2.85 18.29
C ALA A 131 -8.46 2.24 17.01
N SER A 132 -8.12 2.79 15.83
CA SER A 132 -8.52 2.19 14.55
C SER A 132 -7.92 0.80 14.36
N LEU A 133 -6.62 0.60 14.67
CA LEU A 133 -5.97 -0.71 14.53
C LEU A 133 -6.60 -1.79 15.43
N ASN A 134 -7.07 -1.43 16.62
CA ASN A 134 -7.76 -2.32 17.53
C ASN A 134 -9.19 -2.67 17.04
N GLN A 135 -9.86 -1.74 16.37
CA GLN A 135 -11.16 -1.96 15.74
C GLN A 135 -11.07 -2.89 14.51
N TYR A 136 -9.91 -2.93 13.84
CA TYR A 136 -9.62 -3.78 12.68
C TYR A 136 -8.50 -4.78 13.01
N PRO A 137 -8.77 -5.82 13.84
CA PRO A 137 -7.73 -6.73 14.34
C PRO A 137 -7.15 -7.67 13.28
N ASP A 138 -7.81 -7.81 12.15
CA ASP A 138 -7.47 -8.69 11.04
C ASP A 138 -6.55 -8.04 9.99
N THR A 139 -5.69 -7.15 10.44
CA THR A 139 -4.64 -6.50 9.63
C THR A 139 -3.26 -6.63 10.27
N ASP A 140 -2.22 -6.71 9.42
CA ASP A 140 -0.82 -6.61 9.81
C ASP A 140 -0.29 -5.21 9.53
N ILE A 141 0.64 -4.75 10.37
CA ILE A 141 1.14 -3.38 10.36
C ILE A 141 2.66 -3.38 10.22
N LYS A 142 3.20 -2.62 9.26
CA LYS A 142 4.61 -2.34 9.12
C LYS A 142 4.85 -0.86 9.41
N VAL A 143 5.73 -0.59 10.37
CA VAL A 143 6.15 0.77 10.74
C VAL A 143 7.52 1.02 10.12
N ILE A 144 7.61 1.93 9.17
CA ILE A 144 8.80 2.16 8.36
C ILE A 144 9.33 3.56 8.63
N GLY A 145 10.55 3.63 9.15
CA GLY A 145 11.24 4.89 9.41
C GLY A 145 12.14 5.29 8.24
N HIS A 146 12.15 6.58 7.90
CA HIS A 146 13.02 7.18 6.88
C HIS A 146 13.72 8.43 7.42
N THR A 147 14.88 8.75 6.83
CA THR A 147 15.65 9.97 7.09
C THR A 147 15.89 10.74 5.79
N ASP A 148 16.43 11.93 5.90
CA ASP A 148 17.09 12.60 4.79
C ASP A 148 18.52 12.07 4.59
N SER A 149 19.21 12.57 3.57
CA SER A 149 20.58 12.14 3.21
C SER A 149 21.70 12.75 4.07
N ARG A 150 21.40 13.58 5.07
CA ARG A 150 22.41 14.19 5.91
C ARG A 150 22.97 13.19 6.93
N GLY A 151 24.27 13.10 7.03
CA GLY A 151 24.98 12.16 7.91
C GLY A 151 25.36 10.84 7.23
N THR A 152 25.90 9.92 8.01
CA THR A 152 26.34 8.61 7.49
C THR A 152 25.17 7.65 7.32
N GLU A 153 25.31 6.68 6.42
CA GLU A 153 24.33 5.62 6.18
C GLU A 153 24.04 4.83 7.46
N VAL A 154 25.07 4.41 8.18
CA VAL A 154 24.95 3.65 9.44
C VAL A 154 24.17 4.42 10.49
N TYR A 155 24.47 5.72 10.64
CA TYR A 155 23.75 6.58 11.58
C TYR A 155 22.27 6.69 11.21
N ASN A 156 21.96 6.98 9.95
CA ASN A 156 20.58 7.15 9.46
C ASN A 156 19.79 5.85 9.50
N GLN A 157 20.43 4.71 9.20
CA GLN A 157 19.81 3.39 9.36
C GLN A 157 19.37 3.19 10.80
N GLY A 158 20.29 3.36 11.77
CA GLY A 158 20.00 3.21 13.18
C GLY A 158 18.97 4.24 13.70
N LEU A 159 18.99 5.49 13.23
CA LEU A 159 17.99 6.51 13.61
C LEU A 159 16.60 6.13 13.13
N SER A 160 16.47 5.71 11.88
CA SER A 160 15.19 5.29 11.29
C SER A 160 14.58 4.07 12.00
N GLU A 161 15.41 3.08 12.35
CA GLU A 161 14.99 1.90 13.12
C GLU A 161 14.48 2.29 14.52
N ARG A 162 15.23 3.11 15.26
CA ARG A 162 14.82 3.56 16.59
C ARG A 162 13.52 4.37 16.56
N ARG A 163 13.31 5.21 15.53
CA ARG A 163 12.06 5.97 15.35
C ARG A 163 10.86 5.05 15.07
N ALA A 164 11.02 4.08 14.18
CA ALA A 164 10.00 3.06 13.92
C ALA A 164 9.68 2.25 15.19
N ALA A 165 10.70 1.87 15.96
CA ALA A 165 10.53 1.16 17.22
C ALA A 165 9.80 1.99 18.28
N ALA A 166 10.05 3.30 18.37
CA ALA A 166 9.34 4.19 19.30
C ALA A 166 7.85 4.29 18.99
N VAL A 167 7.47 4.38 17.70
CA VAL A 167 6.06 4.37 17.27
C VAL A 167 5.42 3.03 17.61
N LYS A 168 6.09 1.89 17.29
CA LYS A 168 5.60 0.56 17.65
C LYS A 168 5.39 0.42 19.16
N ALA A 169 6.39 0.80 19.97
CA ALA A 169 6.31 0.68 21.41
C ALA A 169 5.11 1.44 21.98
N TYR A 170 4.86 2.65 21.47
CA TYR A 170 3.72 3.43 21.91
C TYR A 170 2.38 2.83 21.43
N ALA A 171 2.28 2.34 20.20
CA ALA A 171 1.08 1.66 19.70
C ALA A 171 0.76 0.40 20.53
N VAL A 172 1.80 -0.37 20.92
CA VAL A 172 1.65 -1.54 21.82
C VAL A 172 1.13 -1.10 23.20
N SER A 173 1.64 0.00 23.77
CA SER A 173 1.12 0.53 25.04
C SER A 173 -0.34 0.99 24.96
N GLN A 174 -0.86 1.26 23.75
CA GLN A 174 -2.26 1.57 23.47
C GLN A 174 -3.10 0.32 23.10
N GLY A 175 -2.58 -0.88 23.38
CA GLY A 175 -3.32 -2.13 23.24
C GLY A 175 -3.19 -2.83 21.88
N VAL A 176 -2.40 -2.33 20.93
CA VAL A 176 -2.18 -3.03 19.65
C VAL A 176 -1.26 -4.24 19.90
N PRO A 177 -1.67 -5.47 19.54
CA PRO A 177 -0.83 -6.65 19.74
C PRO A 177 0.53 -6.53 19.03
N SER A 178 1.63 -6.74 19.76
CA SER A 178 2.99 -6.61 19.21
C SER A 178 3.26 -7.57 18.05
N SER A 179 2.58 -8.72 18.01
CA SER A 179 2.68 -9.72 16.93
C SER A 179 2.21 -9.19 15.58
N ARG A 180 1.32 -8.19 15.56
CA ARG A 180 0.83 -7.55 14.32
C ARG A 180 1.78 -6.47 13.79
N LEU A 181 2.75 -6.02 14.58
CA LEU A 181 3.60 -4.86 14.31
C LEU A 181 5.02 -5.27 13.98
N VAL A 182 5.49 -4.96 12.76
CA VAL A 182 6.89 -5.11 12.33
C VAL A 182 7.49 -3.73 12.12
N THR A 183 8.72 -3.50 12.57
CA THR A 183 9.48 -2.25 12.37
C THR A 183 10.55 -2.44 11.31
N ILE A 184 10.73 -1.43 10.45
CA ILE A 184 11.73 -1.41 9.39
C ILE A 184 12.40 -0.03 9.40
N GLY A 185 13.73 0.00 9.46
CA GLY A 185 14.49 1.20 9.17
C GLY A 185 14.94 1.18 7.71
N LYS A 186 14.84 2.30 7.04
CA LYS A 186 15.28 2.48 5.64
C LYS A 186 16.36 3.55 5.49
N GLY A 187 16.71 4.23 6.60
CA GLY A 187 17.61 5.36 6.52
C GLY A 187 17.18 6.33 5.43
N PHE A 188 18.08 6.72 4.56
CA PHE A 188 17.80 7.56 3.39
C PHE A 188 17.73 6.77 2.05
N ALA A 189 17.66 5.45 2.09
CA ALA A 189 17.70 4.61 0.89
C ALA A 189 16.46 4.78 -0.02
N GLU A 190 15.34 5.28 0.51
CA GLU A 190 14.08 5.41 -0.23
C GLU A 190 13.55 6.86 -0.14
N PRO A 191 14.18 7.83 -0.84
CA PRO A 191 13.72 9.20 -0.86
C PRO A 191 12.45 9.34 -1.70
N ILE A 192 11.54 10.23 -1.26
CA ILE A 192 10.33 10.61 -2.01
C ILE A 192 10.43 12.02 -2.62
N ALA A 193 11.45 12.79 -2.22
CA ALA A 193 11.71 14.13 -2.70
C ALA A 193 13.21 14.37 -2.81
N ASP A 194 13.59 15.47 -3.46
CA ASP A 194 14.98 15.86 -3.69
C ASP A 194 15.69 16.23 -2.37
N ASN A 195 16.76 15.51 -2.02
CA ASN A 195 17.56 15.74 -0.83
C ASN A 195 18.43 17.02 -0.90
N GLU A 196 18.59 17.64 -2.06
CA GLU A 196 19.36 18.89 -2.21
C GLU A 196 18.57 20.09 -1.65
N THR A 197 17.24 20.02 -1.58
CA THR A 197 16.39 21.07 -1.06
C THR A 197 15.99 20.83 0.41
N ASP A 198 15.81 21.90 1.19
CA ASP A 198 15.32 21.78 2.57
C ASP A 198 13.90 21.19 2.64
N ALA A 199 13.04 21.58 1.70
CA ALA A 199 11.68 21.05 1.60
C ALA A 199 11.70 19.55 1.27
N GLY A 200 12.53 19.11 0.34
CA GLY A 200 12.65 17.71 0.00
C GLY A 200 13.22 16.87 1.14
N ARG A 201 14.24 17.38 1.83
CA ARG A 201 14.75 16.72 3.04
C ARG A 201 13.68 16.60 4.13
N ALA A 202 12.86 17.62 4.31
CA ALA A 202 11.75 17.58 5.27
C ALA A 202 10.75 16.47 4.90
N ALA A 203 10.38 16.35 3.62
CA ALA A 203 9.50 15.30 3.13
C ALA A 203 10.11 13.89 3.29
N ASN A 204 11.44 13.75 3.10
CA ASN A 204 12.13 12.48 3.26
C ASN A 204 12.20 12.02 4.73
N ARG A 205 12.28 12.94 5.69
CA ARG A 205 12.19 12.64 7.13
C ARG A 205 10.75 12.31 7.52
N ARG A 206 10.36 11.04 7.42
CA ARG A 206 8.99 10.57 7.66
C ARG A 206 8.95 9.21 8.33
N VAL A 207 7.78 8.86 8.84
CA VAL A 207 7.43 7.49 9.22
C VAL A 207 6.19 7.08 8.42
N GLU A 208 6.27 5.95 7.77
CA GLU A 208 5.16 5.34 7.04
C GLU A 208 4.62 4.15 7.85
N ILE A 209 3.31 4.08 7.98
CA ILE A 209 2.63 2.94 8.59
C ILE A 209 1.82 2.26 7.51
N VAL A 210 2.23 1.06 7.13
CA VAL A 210 1.60 0.26 6.08
C VAL A 210 0.72 -0.78 6.75
N ILE A 211 -0.58 -0.71 6.47
CA ILE A 211 -1.61 -1.61 7.00
C ILE A 211 -2.08 -2.51 5.87
N VAL A 212 -2.00 -3.82 6.04
CA VAL A 212 -2.39 -4.81 5.03
C VAL A 212 -3.31 -5.86 5.62
N ALA A 213 -4.15 -6.46 4.79
CA ALA A 213 -4.96 -7.61 5.18
C ALA A 213 -4.06 -8.78 5.64
N ASN A 214 -4.31 -9.32 6.82
CA ASN A 214 -3.65 -10.54 7.27
C ASN A 214 -4.34 -11.80 6.72
N ASP A 215 -3.80 -12.97 7.02
CA ASP A 215 -4.32 -14.24 6.49
C ASP A 215 -5.73 -14.54 7.01
N ALA A 216 -6.11 -14.07 8.21
CA ALA A 216 -7.45 -14.24 8.73
C ALA A 216 -8.49 -13.45 7.90
N LEU A 217 -8.19 -12.20 7.56
CA LEU A 217 -9.05 -11.39 6.70
C LEU A 217 -9.16 -11.99 5.29
N LYS A 218 -8.04 -12.44 4.72
CA LYS A 218 -8.00 -13.08 3.40
C LYS A 218 -8.86 -14.35 3.37
N SER A 219 -8.73 -15.22 4.40
CA SER A 219 -9.52 -16.44 4.52
C SER A 219 -11.01 -16.14 4.67
N THR A 220 -11.38 -15.11 5.44
CA THR A 220 -12.76 -14.67 5.59
C THR A 220 -13.34 -14.16 4.28
N ALA A 221 -12.57 -13.36 3.54
CA ALA A 221 -12.99 -12.84 2.24
C ALA A 221 -13.22 -13.94 1.21
N GLN A 222 -12.38 -14.98 1.19
CA GLN A 222 -12.54 -16.15 0.30
C GLN A 222 -13.78 -16.98 0.58
N LYS A 223 -14.24 -17.04 1.84
CA LYS A 223 -15.44 -17.78 2.25
C LYS A 223 -16.74 -17.01 1.95
N GLN A 224 -16.67 -15.71 1.75
CA GLN A 224 -17.83 -14.83 1.49
C GLN A 224 -17.98 -14.45 0.01
N GLY A 225 -17.07 -14.91 -0.83
CA GLY A 225 -17.10 -14.73 -2.28
C GLY A 225 -17.38 -15.99 -3.03
#